data_7dfb6e300a9577b1e5d22c4c872a674b
#
_entry.id   7dfb6e300a9577b1e5d22c4c872a674b
#
_cell.length_a   1.000
_cell.length_b   1.000
_cell.length_c   1.000
_cell.angle_alpha   90.00
_cell.angle_beta   90.00
_cell.angle_gamma   90.00
#
_symmetry.space_group_name_H-M   'P 1'
#
loop_
_entity.id
_entity.type
_entity.pdbx_description
1 polymer ?
#
loop_
_entity_poly.entity_id
_entity_poly.type
_entity_poly.pdbx_seq_one_letter_code
_entity_poly.pdbx_strand_id
1 'polypeptide(L)'
;MKIHIRQESSSDYQAVFELVQKAFEQEEYSDHQEQFLVEKLRQSTGFIPKLALVAEIDGKPVGYILVTRIKIVNEENQENYPSLALAPIAVLPEFQGKGIGGKLIVEVHQIAKQLDFGSIILLGHADYYPRFGYEQTVKYGIKMPFEVPDENCMIIELHQGALVGVKGMVVYPKEFGIT
;
A
#
# COMPACT_ATOMS: atom_id res chain seq x y z
N MET A 1 22.30 13.69 -1.54
CA MET A 1 21.59 12.50 -2.06
C MET A 1 20.31 13.00 -2.74
N LYS A 2 20.22 12.82 -4.07
CA LYS A 2 19.02 13.21 -4.83
C LYS A 2 18.16 11.97 -5.05
N ILE A 3 16.93 12.00 -4.55
CA ILE A 3 15.96 10.92 -4.70
C ILE A 3 15.02 11.32 -5.86
N HIS A 4 14.87 10.43 -6.83
CA HIS A 4 13.92 10.59 -7.93
C HIS A 4 12.84 9.52 -7.81
N ILE A 5 11.57 9.91 -7.80
CA ILE A 5 10.43 9.00 -7.75
C ILE A 5 9.75 9.00 -9.11
N ARG A 6 9.50 7.83 -9.64
CA ARG A 6 8.82 7.63 -10.91
C ARG A 6 7.99 6.36 -10.94
N GLN A 7 7.12 6.25 -11.92
CA GLN A 7 6.39 5.02 -12.18
C GLN A 7 7.37 3.89 -12.52
N GLU A 8 7.06 2.69 -12.01
CA GLU A 8 7.76 1.46 -12.35
C GLU A 8 7.62 1.15 -13.85
N SER A 9 8.67 0.61 -14.44
CA SER A 9 8.67 0.05 -15.79
C SER A 9 9.04 -1.44 -15.75
N SER A 10 8.79 -2.16 -16.83
CA SER A 10 9.13 -3.60 -16.89
C SER A 10 10.61 -3.87 -16.71
N SER A 11 11.48 -2.92 -17.05
CA SER A 11 12.94 -3.04 -16.84
C SER A 11 13.33 -2.98 -15.37
N ASP A 12 12.44 -2.52 -14.47
CA ASP A 12 12.69 -2.47 -13.03
C ASP A 12 12.35 -3.78 -12.30
N TYR A 13 11.60 -4.69 -12.92
CA TYR A 13 10.99 -5.82 -12.24
C TYR A 13 11.98 -6.69 -11.46
N GLN A 14 13.14 -6.99 -12.06
CA GLN A 14 14.16 -7.78 -11.38
C GLN A 14 14.77 -7.02 -10.19
N ALA A 15 15.12 -5.75 -10.39
CA ALA A 15 15.67 -4.93 -9.32
C ALA A 15 14.67 -4.72 -8.17
N VAL A 16 13.39 -4.55 -8.49
CA VAL A 16 12.31 -4.43 -7.50
C VAL A 16 12.12 -5.74 -6.74
N PHE A 17 12.17 -6.89 -7.41
CA PHE A 17 12.11 -8.20 -6.76
C PHE A 17 13.19 -8.34 -5.69
N GLU A 18 14.44 -8.08 -6.06
CA GLU A 18 15.58 -8.15 -5.15
C GLU A 18 15.52 -7.11 -4.03
N LEU A 19 15.06 -5.90 -4.33
CA LEU A 19 14.87 -4.83 -3.36
C LEU A 19 13.84 -5.22 -2.31
N VAL A 20 12.67 -5.68 -2.73
CA VAL A 20 11.59 -6.10 -1.83
C VAL A 20 12.05 -7.28 -0.97
N GLN A 21 12.67 -8.29 -1.58
CA GLN A 21 13.21 -9.44 -0.87
C GLN A 21 14.18 -9.01 0.25
N LYS A 22 15.14 -8.16 -0.06
CA LYS A 22 16.13 -7.65 0.91
C LYS A 22 15.49 -6.82 2.00
N ALA A 23 14.53 -5.96 1.64
CA ALA A 23 13.87 -5.08 2.62
C ALA A 23 13.10 -5.85 3.68
N PHE A 24 12.53 -7.02 3.33
CA PHE A 24 11.74 -7.84 4.25
C PHE A 24 12.51 -9.00 4.88
N GLU A 25 13.77 -9.20 4.51
CA GLU A 25 14.60 -10.34 4.98
C GLU A 25 14.69 -10.43 6.50
N GLN A 26 14.73 -9.29 7.21
CA GLN A 26 14.86 -9.22 8.66
C GLN A 26 13.55 -8.85 9.38
N GLU A 27 12.44 -8.73 8.64
CA GLU A 27 11.15 -8.36 9.22
C GLU A 27 10.49 -9.53 9.94
N GLU A 28 10.28 -9.40 11.25
CA GLU A 28 9.79 -10.46 12.13
C GLU A 28 8.36 -10.92 11.78
N TYR A 29 7.50 -9.98 11.37
CA TYR A 29 6.09 -10.26 11.07
C TYR A 29 5.82 -10.51 9.59
N SER A 30 6.85 -10.62 8.78
CA SER A 30 6.76 -10.92 7.35
C SER A 30 6.74 -12.43 7.12
N ASP A 31 6.02 -12.87 6.10
CA ASP A 31 6.09 -14.24 5.58
C ASP A 31 7.22 -14.40 4.54
N HIS A 32 7.96 -13.33 4.27
CA HIS A 32 9.06 -13.26 3.29
C HIS A 32 8.61 -13.60 1.85
N GLN A 33 7.35 -13.36 1.53
CA GLN A 33 6.76 -13.61 0.20
C GLN A 33 6.36 -12.32 -0.52
N GLU A 34 6.70 -11.16 0.01
CA GLU A 34 6.28 -9.86 -0.52
C GLU A 34 6.75 -9.63 -1.96
N GLN A 35 7.94 -10.09 -2.33
CA GLN A 35 8.45 -10.01 -3.69
C GLN A 35 7.59 -10.82 -4.69
N PHE A 36 7.08 -11.96 -4.27
CA PHE A 36 6.17 -12.79 -5.08
C PHE A 36 4.76 -12.20 -5.12
N LEU A 37 4.33 -11.56 -4.03
CA LEU A 37 3.07 -10.83 -4.00
C LEU A 37 3.06 -9.73 -5.06
N VAL A 38 4.14 -8.96 -5.17
CA VAL A 38 4.29 -7.92 -6.21
C VAL A 38 4.11 -8.50 -7.60
N GLU A 39 4.75 -9.63 -7.92
CA GLU A 39 4.61 -10.30 -9.22
C GLU A 39 3.16 -10.70 -9.50
N LYS A 40 2.48 -11.28 -8.51
CA LYS A 40 1.06 -11.68 -8.64
C LYS A 40 0.15 -10.46 -8.83
N LEU A 41 0.37 -9.39 -8.05
CA LEU A 41 -0.45 -8.19 -8.12
C LEU A 41 -0.33 -7.46 -9.45
N ARG A 42 0.83 -7.48 -10.10
CA ARG A 42 1.00 -6.94 -11.46
C ARG A 42 0.10 -7.64 -12.49
N GLN A 43 -0.28 -8.90 -12.24
CA GLN A 43 -1.17 -9.69 -13.09
C GLN A 43 -2.64 -9.60 -12.68
N SER A 44 -2.95 -8.92 -11.56
CA SER A 44 -4.30 -8.82 -11.04
C SER A 44 -5.12 -7.75 -11.77
N THR A 45 -6.45 -7.88 -11.69
CA THR A 45 -7.38 -6.87 -12.19
C THR A 45 -7.35 -5.58 -11.36
N GLY A 46 -6.79 -5.65 -10.14
CA GLY A 46 -6.61 -4.50 -9.26
C GLY A 46 -5.35 -3.69 -9.52
N PHE A 47 -4.47 -4.15 -10.42
CA PHE A 47 -3.23 -3.44 -10.71
C PHE A 47 -3.47 -2.12 -11.44
N ILE A 48 -2.87 -1.06 -10.90
CA ILE A 48 -2.91 0.29 -11.47
C ILE A 48 -1.46 0.73 -11.69
N PRO A 49 -0.95 0.72 -12.93
CA PRO A 49 0.46 1.02 -13.21
C PRO A 49 0.96 2.34 -12.60
N LYS A 50 0.13 3.38 -12.58
CA LYS A 50 0.46 4.69 -12.00
C LYS A 50 0.68 4.64 -10.48
N LEU A 51 0.22 3.60 -9.80
CA LEU A 51 0.35 3.41 -8.35
C LEU A 51 1.43 2.37 -7.97
N ALA A 52 2.30 2.05 -8.92
CA ALA A 52 3.52 1.26 -8.71
C ALA A 52 4.71 2.18 -8.94
N LEU A 53 5.38 2.61 -7.86
CA LEU A 53 6.43 3.62 -7.92
C LEU A 53 7.77 3.07 -7.44
N VAL A 54 8.83 3.50 -8.09
CA VAL A 54 10.21 3.29 -7.63
C VAL A 54 10.81 4.61 -7.19
N ALA A 55 11.56 4.58 -6.10
CA ALA A 55 12.47 5.65 -5.71
C ALA A 55 13.89 5.24 -6.12
N GLU A 56 14.56 6.07 -6.88
CA GLU A 56 15.91 5.79 -7.36
C GLU A 56 16.92 6.84 -6.89
N ILE A 57 18.16 6.39 -6.72
CA ILE A 57 19.34 7.22 -6.46
C ILE A 57 20.39 6.80 -7.49
N ASP A 58 20.92 7.79 -8.22
CA ASP A 58 21.91 7.54 -9.28
C ASP A 58 21.46 6.47 -10.29
N GLY A 59 20.16 6.49 -10.63
CA GLY A 59 19.56 5.56 -11.61
C GLY A 59 19.30 4.15 -11.08
N LYS A 60 19.47 3.88 -9.78
CA LYS A 60 19.26 2.56 -9.17
C LYS A 60 18.03 2.59 -8.26
N PRO A 61 17.07 1.67 -8.40
CA PRO A 61 15.96 1.53 -7.46
C PRO A 61 16.47 1.21 -6.05
N VAL A 62 16.06 2.03 -5.09
CA VAL A 62 16.39 1.88 -3.66
C VAL A 62 15.15 1.82 -2.77
N GLY A 63 13.99 2.15 -3.33
CA GLY A 63 12.69 2.08 -2.66
C GLY A 63 11.58 1.72 -3.65
N TYR A 64 10.52 1.12 -3.15
CA TYR A 64 9.37 0.69 -3.94
C TYR A 64 8.09 0.81 -3.14
N ILE A 65 6.99 1.18 -3.80
CA ILE A 65 5.65 1.15 -3.23
C ILE A 65 4.67 0.63 -4.28
N LEU A 66 3.75 -0.23 -3.85
CA LEU A 66 2.66 -0.71 -4.68
C LEU A 66 1.35 -0.47 -3.96
N VAL A 67 0.41 0.15 -4.67
CA VAL A 67 -0.95 0.36 -4.19
C VAL A 67 -1.91 -0.25 -5.19
N THR A 68 -2.79 -1.13 -4.70
CA THR A 68 -3.65 -1.99 -5.51
C THR A 68 -5.13 -1.69 -5.23
N ARG A 69 -5.97 -1.75 -6.24
CA ARG A 69 -7.42 -1.58 -6.09
C ARG A 69 -8.02 -2.70 -5.24
N ILE A 70 -8.79 -2.29 -4.25
CA ILE A 70 -9.62 -3.14 -3.40
C ILE A 70 -11.03 -2.54 -3.32
N LYS A 71 -11.90 -3.15 -2.55
CA LYS A 71 -13.21 -2.59 -2.23
C LYS A 71 -13.56 -2.84 -0.77
N ILE A 72 -14.44 -2.00 -0.26
CA ILE A 72 -15.11 -2.18 1.02
C ILE A 72 -16.55 -2.54 0.71
N VAL A 73 -17.06 -3.63 1.26
CA VAL A 73 -18.43 -4.11 1.01
C VAL A 73 -19.24 -3.93 2.27
N ASN A 74 -20.30 -3.15 2.18
CA ASN A 74 -21.28 -3.05 3.27
C ASN A 74 -22.08 -4.34 3.35
N GLU A 75 -21.94 -5.07 4.46
CA GLU A 75 -22.56 -6.39 4.64
C GLU A 75 -24.09 -6.34 4.75
N GLU A 76 -24.65 -5.17 5.14
CA GLU A 76 -26.09 -5.00 5.31
C GLU A 76 -26.84 -4.79 4.00
N ASN A 77 -26.31 -3.96 3.10
CA ASN A 77 -26.97 -3.54 1.86
C ASN A 77 -26.20 -3.92 0.59
N GLN A 78 -25.03 -4.58 0.73
CA GLN A 78 -24.17 -5.03 -0.36
C GLN A 78 -23.60 -3.89 -1.24
N GLU A 79 -23.64 -2.65 -0.75
CA GLU A 79 -22.95 -1.54 -1.42
C GLU A 79 -21.43 -1.76 -1.46
N ASN A 80 -20.83 -1.45 -2.61
CA ASN A 80 -19.40 -1.55 -2.81
C ASN A 80 -18.78 -0.14 -2.87
N TYR A 81 -17.77 0.08 -2.03
CA TYR A 81 -17.01 1.32 -2.01
C TYR A 81 -15.60 1.05 -2.54
N PRO A 82 -15.20 1.66 -3.68
CA PRO A 82 -13.83 1.53 -4.17
C PRO A 82 -12.82 2.08 -3.16
N SER A 83 -11.72 1.37 -2.98
CA SER A 83 -10.61 1.78 -2.14
C SER A 83 -9.30 1.22 -2.69
N LEU A 84 -8.22 1.45 -1.98
CA LEU A 84 -6.89 0.98 -2.33
C LEU A 84 -6.23 0.30 -1.13
N ALA A 85 -5.35 -0.65 -1.40
CA ALA A 85 -4.48 -1.27 -0.40
C ALA A 85 -3.03 -0.94 -0.71
N LEU A 86 -2.31 -0.39 0.27
CA LEU A 86 -0.88 -0.16 0.20
C LEU A 86 -0.17 -1.42 0.71
N ALA A 87 0.42 -2.18 -0.21
CA ALA A 87 1.22 -3.37 0.09
C ALA A 87 1.96 -3.88 -1.17
N PRO A 88 3.28 -4.02 -1.14
CA PRO A 88 4.18 -3.60 -0.06
C PRO A 88 4.69 -2.16 -0.22
N ILE A 89 5.37 -1.69 0.82
CA ILE A 89 6.33 -0.59 0.74
C ILE A 89 7.67 -1.12 1.23
N ALA A 90 8.72 -0.83 0.50
CA ALA A 90 10.06 -1.36 0.76
C ALA A 90 11.12 -0.30 0.51
N VAL A 91 12.14 -0.27 1.36
CA VAL A 91 13.35 0.52 1.17
C VAL A 91 14.53 -0.37 1.51
N LEU A 92 15.54 -0.39 0.65
CA LEU A 92 16.77 -1.16 0.91
C LEU A 92 17.35 -0.81 2.29
N PRO A 93 17.81 -1.79 3.08
CA PRO A 93 18.28 -1.57 4.45
C PRO A 93 19.28 -0.41 4.59
N GLU A 94 20.24 -0.32 3.69
CA GLU A 94 21.29 0.72 3.69
C GLU A 94 20.75 2.13 3.39
N PHE A 95 19.52 2.23 2.91
CA PHE A 95 18.84 3.50 2.59
C PHE A 95 17.70 3.83 3.54
N GLN A 96 17.40 2.98 4.50
CA GLN A 96 16.38 3.25 5.51
C GLN A 96 16.77 4.43 6.42
N GLY A 97 15.78 5.05 7.07
CA GLY A 97 16.00 6.21 7.94
C GLY A 97 16.33 7.51 7.21
N LYS A 98 16.28 7.53 5.89
CA LYS A 98 16.60 8.72 5.05
C LYS A 98 15.34 9.37 4.42
N GLY A 99 14.15 9.00 4.89
CA GLY A 99 12.89 9.59 4.46
C GLY A 99 12.35 9.10 3.11
N ILE A 100 12.95 8.06 2.51
CA ILE A 100 12.55 7.55 1.19
C ILE A 100 11.14 6.97 1.22
N GLY A 101 10.82 6.16 2.23
CA GLY A 101 9.48 5.59 2.39
C GLY A 101 8.41 6.68 2.53
N GLY A 102 8.68 7.71 3.34
CA GLY A 102 7.74 8.84 3.48
C GLY A 102 7.48 9.58 2.18
N LYS A 103 8.52 9.79 1.36
CA LYS A 103 8.36 10.41 0.04
C LYS A 103 7.52 9.56 -0.91
N LEU A 104 7.72 8.24 -0.93
CA LEU A 104 6.90 7.31 -1.71
C LEU A 104 5.43 7.36 -1.27
N ILE A 105 5.16 7.38 0.04
CA ILE A 105 3.80 7.47 0.59
C ILE A 105 3.12 8.78 0.15
N VAL A 106 3.79 9.91 0.30
CA VAL A 106 3.23 11.21 -0.10
C VAL A 106 2.94 11.26 -1.60
N GLU A 107 3.85 10.76 -2.42
CA GLU A 107 3.69 10.73 -3.88
C GLU A 107 2.50 9.86 -4.30
N VAL A 108 2.39 8.66 -3.74
CA VAL A 108 1.27 7.76 -4.08
C VAL A 108 -0.08 8.32 -3.61
N HIS A 109 -0.12 9.07 -2.50
CA HIS A 109 -1.35 9.77 -2.07
C HIS A 109 -1.80 10.79 -3.10
N GLN A 110 -0.87 11.57 -3.63
CA GLN A 110 -1.18 12.59 -4.65
C GLN A 110 -1.73 11.95 -5.93
N ILE A 111 -1.08 10.89 -6.41
CA ILE A 111 -1.52 10.16 -7.61
C ILE A 111 -2.90 9.53 -7.37
N ALA A 112 -3.12 8.89 -6.23
CA ALA A 112 -4.39 8.26 -5.89
C ALA A 112 -5.53 9.31 -5.84
N LYS A 113 -5.28 10.51 -5.32
CA LYS A 113 -6.23 11.63 -5.35
C LYS A 113 -6.56 12.04 -6.78
N GLN A 114 -5.56 12.16 -7.64
CA GLN A 114 -5.75 12.51 -9.06
C GLN A 114 -6.56 11.45 -9.82
N LEU A 115 -6.51 10.21 -9.37
CA LEU A 115 -7.29 9.09 -9.92
C LEU A 115 -8.67 8.95 -9.27
N ASP A 116 -9.09 9.92 -8.45
CA ASP A 116 -10.38 9.97 -7.75
C ASP A 116 -10.65 8.84 -6.75
N PHE A 117 -9.61 8.21 -6.21
CA PHE A 117 -9.79 7.28 -5.10
C PHE A 117 -10.02 8.04 -3.79
N GLY A 118 -10.98 7.56 -3.00
CA GLY A 118 -11.35 8.19 -1.73
C GLY A 118 -10.49 7.78 -0.53
N SER A 119 -9.83 6.61 -0.59
CA SER A 119 -9.11 6.07 0.57
C SER A 119 -8.03 5.06 0.18
N ILE A 120 -7.08 4.90 1.11
CA ILE A 120 -6.06 3.85 1.07
C ILE A 120 -6.04 3.15 2.43
N ILE A 121 -6.06 1.82 2.41
CA ILE A 121 -5.95 0.96 3.59
C ILE A 121 -4.57 0.32 3.63
N LEU A 122 -4.05 0.14 4.83
CA LEU A 122 -2.81 -0.60 5.06
C LEU A 122 -2.81 -1.34 6.40
N LEU A 123 -1.92 -2.32 6.48
CA LEU A 123 -1.46 -2.91 7.73
C LEU A 123 -0.04 -2.42 7.99
N GLY A 124 0.23 -1.92 9.18
CA GLY A 124 1.56 -1.43 9.48
C GLY A 124 1.73 -1.00 10.93
N HIS A 125 2.92 -0.46 11.21
CA HIS A 125 3.28 -0.02 12.54
C HIS A 125 2.41 1.16 13.00
N ALA A 126 1.77 1.02 14.14
CA ALA A 126 0.86 2.01 14.71
C ALA A 126 1.51 3.39 14.95
N ASP A 127 2.83 3.42 15.16
CA ASP A 127 3.57 4.66 15.44
C ASP A 127 4.11 5.37 14.19
N TYR A 128 4.04 4.74 13.03
CA TYR A 128 4.64 5.28 11.80
C TYR A 128 3.63 6.00 10.91
N TYR A 129 2.54 5.35 10.54
CA TYR A 129 1.60 5.83 9.53
C TYR A 129 0.70 7.00 9.94
N PRO A 130 0.37 7.19 11.24
CA PRO A 130 -0.44 8.35 11.64
C PRO A 130 0.16 9.71 11.26
N ARG A 131 1.48 9.82 11.13
CA ARG A 131 2.16 11.04 10.66
C ARG A 131 1.77 11.46 9.24
N PHE A 132 1.23 10.53 8.44
CA PHE A 132 0.77 10.78 7.08
C PHE A 132 -0.74 10.99 7.00
N GLY A 133 -1.45 10.95 8.14
CA GLY A 133 -2.90 11.13 8.20
C GLY A 133 -3.71 9.84 8.31
N TYR A 134 -3.07 8.69 8.48
CA TYR A 134 -3.77 7.42 8.67
C TYR A 134 -4.39 7.34 10.07
N GLU A 135 -5.60 6.79 10.11
CA GLU A 135 -6.35 6.51 11.33
C GLU A 135 -6.79 5.05 11.36
N GLN A 136 -7.17 4.53 12.51
CA GLN A 136 -7.62 3.15 12.63
C GLN A 136 -8.93 2.91 11.87
N THR A 137 -9.01 1.80 11.13
CA THR A 137 -10.18 1.44 10.33
C THR A 137 -11.44 1.27 11.17
N VAL A 138 -11.32 0.82 12.41
CA VAL A 138 -12.45 0.65 13.35
C VAL A 138 -13.20 1.95 13.62
N LYS A 139 -12.54 3.09 13.53
CA LYS A 139 -13.17 4.41 13.67
C LYS A 139 -14.32 4.62 12.66
N TYR A 140 -14.24 3.98 11.50
CA TYR A 140 -15.21 4.09 10.41
C TYR A 140 -16.12 2.87 10.28
N GLY A 141 -16.03 1.90 11.19
CA GLY A 141 -16.76 0.65 11.06
C GLY A 141 -16.30 -0.24 9.91
N ILE A 142 -15.02 -0.11 9.52
CA ILE A 142 -14.39 -0.90 8.46
C ILE A 142 -13.62 -2.05 9.09
N LYS A 143 -13.95 -3.27 8.68
CA LYS A 143 -13.40 -4.51 9.21
C LYS A 143 -12.43 -5.14 8.22
N MET A 144 -11.39 -5.77 8.75
CA MET A 144 -10.45 -6.55 7.97
C MET A 144 -10.93 -8.01 7.88
N PRO A 145 -10.63 -8.73 6.77
CA PRO A 145 -11.06 -10.12 6.59
C PRO A 145 -10.16 -11.14 7.32
N PHE A 146 -9.35 -10.70 8.27
CA PHE A 146 -8.44 -11.51 9.06
C PHE A 146 -8.24 -10.89 10.44
N GLU A 147 -7.76 -11.69 11.39
CA GLU A 147 -7.47 -11.21 12.74
C GLU A 147 -6.10 -10.52 12.78
N VAL A 148 -6.10 -9.27 13.22
CA VAL A 148 -4.92 -8.44 13.43
C VAL A 148 -5.30 -7.33 14.42
N PRO A 149 -4.38 -6.85 15.27
CA PRO A 149 -4.71 -5.77 16.21
C PRO A 149 -5.23 -4.53 15.47
N ASP A 150 -6.29 -3.92 16.00
CA ASP A 150 -6.92 -2.74 15.40
C ASP A 150 -5.95 -1.59 15.18
N GLU A 151 -4.99 -1.43 16.07
CA GLU A 151 -3.95 -0.39 15.98
C GLU A 151 -3.06 -0.50 14.74
N ASN A 152 -2.99 -1.69 14.14
CA ASN A 152 -2.21 -1.95 12.94
C ASN A 152 -3.02 -1.85 11.64
N CYS A 153 -4.35 -1.72 11.75
CA CYS A 153 -5.25 -1.59 10.60
C CYS A 153 -5.60 -0.12 10.42
N MET A 154 -5.10 0.49 9.36
CA MET A 154 -5.22 1.94 9.17
C MET A 154 -5.76 2.30 7.80
N ILE A 155 -6.43 3.45 7.74
CA ILE A 155 -7.00 4.01 6.53
C ILE A 155 -6.76 5.52 6.50
N ILE A 156 -6.52 6.05 5.31
CA ILE A 156 -6.49 7.50 5.08
C ILE A 156 -7.64 7.91 4.17
N GLU A 157 -8.30 9.01 4.54
CA GLU A 157 -9.26 9.70 3.68
C GLU A 157 -8.47 10.63 2.73
N LEU A 158 -8.61 10.43 1.43
CA LEU A 158 -7.87 11.20 0.42
C LEU A 158 -8.58 12.49 0.01
N HIS A 159 -9.91 12.52 0.09
CA HIS A 159 -10.74 13.69 -0.16
C HIS A 159 -11.62 13.92 1.05
N GLN A 160 -11.82 15.18 1.41
CA GLN A 160 -12.70 15.51 2.54
C GLN A 160 -14.09 14.90 2.35
N GLY A 161 -14.54 14.11 3.33
CA GLY A 161 -15.83 13.44 3.32
C GLY A 161 -15.88 12.13 2.52
N ALA A 162 -14.77 11.66 1.96
CA ALA A 162 -14.75 10.42 1.15
C ALA A 162 -15.13 9.17 1.96
N LEU A 163 -14.94 9.18 3.27
CA LEU A 163 -15.28 8.06 4.15
C LEU A 163 -16.65 8.22 4.85
N VAL A 164 -17.38 9.30 4.58
CA VAL A 164 -18.74 9.47 5.13
C VAL A 164 -19.66 8.36 4.61
N GLY A 165 -20.22 7.58 5.54
CA GLY A 165 -21.10 6.45 5.20
C GLY A 165 -20.40 5.19 4.70
N VAL A 166 -19.09 5.21 4.57
CA VAL A 166 -18.30 4.04 4.15
C VAL A 166 -18.05 3.14 5.36
N LYS A 167 -18.61 1.94 5.32
CA LYS A 167 -18.43 0.91 6.36
C LYS A 167 -18.54 -0.48 5.74
N GLY A 168 -18.02 -1.48 6.40
CA GLY A 168 -18.16 -2.87 5.98
C GLY A 168 -16.86 -3.65 6.01
N MET A 169 -16.81 -4.71 5.23
CA MET A 169 -15.67 -5.64 5.15
C MET A 169 -14.77 -5.31 3.97
N VAL A 170 -13.47 -5.26 4.21
CA VAL A 170 -12.46 -5.10 3.15
C VAL A 170 -12.40 -6.39 2.32
N VAL A 171 -12.45 -6.25 1.00
CA VAL A 171 -12.31 -7.36 0.05
C VAL A 171 -11.10 -7.12 -0.84
N TYR A 172 -10.12 -8.00 -0.69
CA TYR A 172 -8.88 -7.98 -1.45
C TYR A 172 -9.00 -8.80 -2.73
N PRO A 173 -8.25 -8.47 -3.80
CA PRO A 173 -8.05 -9.39 -4.92
C PRO A 173 -7.50 -10.74 -4.44
N LYS A 174 -7.87 -11.82 -5.15
CA LYS A 174 -7.44 -13.20 -4.80
C LYS A 174 -5.92 -13.38 -4.73
N GLU A 175 -5.18 -12.55 -5.45
CA GLU A 175 -3.72 -12.56 -5.52
C GLU A 175 -3.06 -12.27 -4.17
N PHE A 176 -3.77 -11.61 -3.25
CA PHE A 176 -3.29 -11.43 -1.86
C PHE A 176 -3.29 -12.74 -1.05
N GLY A 177 -3.98 -13.78 -1.53
CA GLY A 177 -4.04 -15.07 -0.82
C GLY A 177 -4.86 -15.04 0.47
N ILE A 178 -5.72 -14.05 0.65
CA ILE A 178 -6.62 -13.92 1.80
C ILE A 178 -7.90 -14.72 1.50
N THR A 179 -8.18 -15.70 2.37
CA THR A 179 -9.35 -16.59 2.25
C THR A 179 -10.35 -16.32 3.37
#